data_c3345b8631b4458ae5dd560bc875bc76
#
_entry.id   c3345b8631b4458ae5dd560bc875bc76
#
_cell.length_a   1.000
_cell.length_b   1.000
_cell.length_c   1.000
_cell.angle_alpha   90.00
_cell.angle_beta   90.00
_cell.angle_gamma   90.00
#
_symmetry.space_group_name_H-M   'P 1'
#
loop_
_entity.id
_entity.type
_entity.pdbx_description
1 polymer ?
#
loop_
_entity_poly.entity_id
_entity_poly.type
_entity_poly.pdbx_seq_one_letter_code
_entity_poly.pdbx_strand_id
1 'polypeptide(L)'
;MLNTVRNSSIGTLLPFSSFKLDPSLLRGIKELGFLRPTPIQADAIPAALAGRDVLACAMTGSGKTAAFLLPILNRLLARPRGTTRALILTPTRELAAQILQELEELAVHTPLTAAAIFGGVGMGPQEHAFRSGVDVLVATP
;
A
#
# COMPACT_ATOMS: atom_id res chain seq x y z
N MET A 1 3.47 14.01 15.26
CA MET A 1 4.23 15.02 14.49
C MET A 1 4.16 14.64 13.02
N LEU A 2 3.54 15.45 12.19
CA LEU A 2 3.33 15.17 10.77
C LEU A 2 4.66 15.28 10.01
N ASN A 3 5.11 14.21 9.36
CA ASN A 3 6.30 14.26 8.53
C ASN A 3 5.91 14.61 7.10
N THR A 4 6.28 15.82 6.66
CA THR A 4 6.14 16.23 5.26
C THR A 4 7.36 15.73 4.48
N VAL A 5 7.13 14.78 3.57
CA VAL A 5 8.17 14.31 2.65
C VAL A 5 8.06 15.08 1.35
N ARG A 6 9.01 15.97 1.10
CA ARG A 6 9.20 16.64 -0.19
C ARG A 6 10.35 15.96 -0.92
N ASN A 7 10.16 15.76 -2.21
CA ASN A 7 11.17 15.18 -3.09
C ASN A 7 12.48 15.99 -3.02
N SER A 8 13.44 15.59 -2.20
CA SER A 8 14.74 16.24 -2.10
C SER A 8 15.86 15.22 -2.12
N SER A 9 16.68 15.36 -3.12
CA SER A 9 18.11 15.02 -3.19
C SER A 9 18.51 13.57 -3.49
N ILE A 10 19.31 13.47 -4.51
CA ILE A 10 20.21 12.41 -4.97
C ILE A 10 21.07 11.85 -3.82
N GLY A 11 20.44 11.17 -2.89
CA GLY A 11 21.12 10.28 -1.95
C GLY A 11 21.23 8.89 -2.58
N THR A 12 22.27 8.15 -2.28
CA THR A 12 22.43 6.75 -2.67
C THR A 12 21.16 5.99 -2.28
N LEU A 13 20.29 5.71 -3.26
CA LEU A 13 19.02 5.03 -3.02
C LEU A 13 19.32 3.61 -2.54
N LEU A 14 19.05 3.35 -1.27
CA LEU A 14 19.18 2.02 -0.69
C LEU A 14 18.21 1.05 -1.38
N PRO A 15 18.57 -0.23 -1.52
CA PRO A 15 17.67 -1.22 -2.11
C PRO A 15 16.44 -1.46 -1.20
N PHE A 16 15.36 -2.00 -1.75
CA PHE A 16 14.15 -2.35 -0.95
C PHE A 16 14.44 -3.27 0.23
N SER A 17 15.45 -4.14 0.12
CA SER A 17 15.88 -5.03 1.20
C SER A 17 16.36 -4.29 2.46
N SER A 18 16.78 -3.03 2.33
CA SER A 18 17.21 -2.22 3.47
C SER A 18 16.05 -1.73 4.34
N PHE A 19 14.81 -1.76 3.83
CA PHE A 19 13.63 -1.31 4.58
C PHE A 19 13.10 -2.33 5.60
N LYS A 20 13.70 -3.51 5.69
CA LYS A 20 13.26 -4.59 6.59
C LYS A 20 11.80 -5.01 6.37
N LEU A 21 11.38 -5.03 5.10
CA LEU A 21 10.09 -5.56 4.71
C LEU A 21 10.06 -7.08 4.83
N ASP A 22 8.87 -7.64 5.03
CA ASP A 22 8.66 -9.08 5.02
C ASP A 22 9.20 -9.71 3.72
N PRO A 23 9.86 -10.89 3.79
CA PRO A 23 10.41 -11.55 2.61
C PRO A 23 9.39 -11.83 1.51
N SER A 24 8.12 -12.07 1.85
CA SER A 24 7.04 -12.27 0.87
C SER A 24 6.76 -11.01 0.06
N LEU A 25 6.81 -9.83 0.67
CA LEU A 25 6.66 -8.55 -0.02
C LEU A 25 7.88 -8.24 -0.90
N LEU A 26 9.09 -8.52 -0.41
CA LEU A 26 10.32 -8.36 -1.21
C LEU A 26 10.29 -9.23 -2.46
N ARG A 27 9.71 -10.42 -2.38
CA ARG A 27 9.51 -11.30 -3.53
C ARG A 27 8.53 -10.71 -4.54
N GLY A 28 7.37 -10.20 -4.11
CA GLY A 28 6.41 -9.51 -4.98
C GLY A 28 7.02 -8.27 -5.66
N ILE A 29 7.73 -7.44 -4.92
CA ILE A 29 8.48 -6.27 -5.44
C ILE A 29 9.43 -6.69 -6.57
N LYS A 30 10.17 -7.78 -6.37
CA LYS A 30 11.13 -8.28 -7.36
C LYS A 30 10.44 -8.80 -8.63
N GLU A 31 9.33 -9.53 -8.50
CA GLU A 31 8.55 -10.06 -9.63
C GLU A 31 7.91 -8.94 -10.46
N LEU A 32 7.50 -7.84 -9.81
CA LEU A 32 7.03 -6.63 -10.48
C LEU A 32 8.15 -5.82 -11.17
N GLY A 33 9.41 -6.23 -11.05
CA GLY A 33 10.53 -5.55 -11.66
C GLY A 33 10.96 -4.26 -10.97
N PHE A 34 10.55 -4.04 -9.73
CA PHE A 34 10.97 -2.89 -8.93
C PHE A 34 12.42 -3.08 -8.47
N LEU A 35 13.36 -2.56 -9.24
CA LEU A 35 14.78 -2.75 -8.98
C LEU A 35 15.28 -1.92 -7.79
N ARG A 36 14.85 -0.67 -7.72
CA ARG A 36 15.23 0.29 -6.67
C ARG A 36 14.03 1.15 -6.27
N PRO A 37 13.96 1.59 -5.01
CA PRO A 37 12.94 2.55 -4.59
C PRO A 37 13.06 3.85 -5.37
N THR A 38 11.93 4.45 -5.70
CA THR A 38 11.89 5.82 -6.18
C THR A 38 12.19 6.79 -5.02
N PRO A 39 12.52 8.07 -5.28
CA PRO A 39 12.77 9.04 -4.21
C PRO A 39 11.65 9.12 -3.18
N ILE A 40 10.37 9.16 -3.62
CA ILE A 40 9.23 9.23 -2.69
C ILE A 40 9.09 7.94 -1.85
N GLN A 41 9.42 6.78 -2.41
CA GLN A 41 9.43 5.52 -1.68
C GLN A 41 10.56 5.48 -0.65
N ALA A 42 11.75 5.92 -1.03
CA ALA A 42 12.91 5.97 -0.13
C ALA A 42 12.67 6.85 1.11
N ASP A 43 11.94 7.95 0.91
CA ASP A 43 11.63 8.89 1.99
C ASP A 43 10.41 8.45 2.84
N ALA A 44 9.34 7.98 2.19
CA ALA A 44 8.07 7.70 2.87
C ALA A 44 8.05 6.34 3.58
N ILE A 45 8.62 5.29 2.97
CA ILE A 45 8.54 3.92 3.52
C ILE A 45 9.17 3.84 4.92
N PRO A 46 10.39 4.33 5.18
CA PRO A 46 10.99 4.24 6.52
C PRO A 46 10.17 5.00 7.58
N ALA A 47 9.62 6.16 7.23
CA ALA A 47 8.80 6.95 8.13
C ALA A 47 7.52 6.21 8.52
N ALA A 48 6.83 5.62 7.55
CA ALA A 48 5.61 4.86 7.76
C ALA A 48 5.87 3.55 8.53
N LEU A 49 6.95 2.84 8.24
CA LEU A 49 7.36 1.64 9.00
C LEU A 49 7.67 1.95 10.46
N ALA A 50 8.20 3.14 10.74
CA ALA A 50 8.40 3.63 12.10
C ALA A 50 7.11 4.05 12.83
N GLY A 51 5.94 3.89 12.17
CA GLY A 51 4.63 4.22 12.74
C GLY A 51 4.32 5.70 12.77
N ARG A 52 5.02 6.52 12.00
CA ARG A 52 4.79 7.96 11.92
C ARG A 52 3.73 8.29 10.86
N ASP A 53 2.98 9.36 11.07
CA ASP A 53 2.13 9.94 10.04
C ASP A 53 2.99 10.52 8.92
N VAL A 54 2.55 10.33 7.67
CA VAL A 54 3.30 10.76 6.47
C VAL A 54 2.40 11.59 5.57
N LEU A 55 2.86 12.79 5.22
CA LEU A 55 2.30 13.60 4.14
C LEU A 55 3.28 13.56 2.97
N ALA A 56 2.93 12.82 1.91
CA ALA A 56 3.78 12.59 0.75
C ALA A 56 3.21 13.27 -0.50
N CYS A 57 3.94 14.25 -1.03
CA CYS A 57 3.60 14.96 -2.25
C CYS A 57 4.63 14.64 -3.34
N ALA A 58 4.16 14.08 -4.45
CA ALA A 58 4.99 13.78 -5.61
C ALA A 58 4.13 13.73 -6.88
N MET A 59 4.77 13.83 -8.04
CA MET A 59 4.08 13.77 -9.34
C MET A 59 3.40 12.41 -9.55
N THR A 60 2.44 12.37 -10.49
CA THR A 60 1.84 11.12 -10.97
C THR A 60 2.93 10.22 -11.55
N GLY A 61 2.84 8.91 -11.33
CA GLY A 61 3.84 7.94 -11.80
C GLY A 61 5.13 7.89 -10.97
N SER A 62 5.22 8.61 -9.87
CA SER A 62 6.41 8.62 -8.99
C SER A 62 6.52 7.40 -8.04
N GLY A 63 5.54 6.47 -8.05
CA GLY A 63 5.51 5.30 -7.18
C GLY A 63 4.91 5.54 -5.79
N LYS A 64 4.04 6.57 -5.65
CA LYS A 64 3.35 6.85 -4.37
C LYS A 64 2.53 5.67 -3.87
N THR A 65 1.87 4.93 -4.76
CA THR A 65 1.00 3.81 -4.37
C THR A 65 1.80 2.76 -3.61
N ALA A 66 2.89 2.26 -4.16
CA ALA A 66 3.76 1.33 -3.44
C ALA A 66 4.38 1.96 -2.18
N ALA A 67 4.64 3.26 -2.17
CA ALA A 67 5.20 3.96 -1.01
C ALA A 67 4.32 3.88 0.24
N PHE A 68 2.98 3.87 0.09
CA PHE A 68 2.08 3.68 1.23
C PHE A 68 1.60 2.22 1.38
N LEU A 69 1.43 1.47 0.29
CA LEU A 69 0.98 0.08 0.37
C LEU A 69 1.99 -0.81 1.09
N LEU A 70 3.27 -0.71 0.76
CA LEU A 70 4.30 -1.58 1.35
C LEU A 70 4.36 -1.50 2.88
N PRO A 71 4.39 -0.31 3.53
CA PRO A 71 4.34 -0.23 4.98
C PRO A 71 3.03 -0.77 5.58
N ILE A 72 1.89 -0.52 4.92
CA ILE A 72 0.59 -1.05 5.37
C ILE A 72 0.61 -2.57 5.35
N LEU A 73 0.95 -3.19 4.21
CA LEU A 73 1.00 -4.65 4.06
C LEU A 73 1.98 -5.27 5.06
N ASN A 74 3.16 -4.68 5.21
CA ASN A 74 4.17 -5.14 6.16
C ASN A 74 3.66 -5.14 7.60
N ARG A 75 2.94 -4.09 8.00
CA ARG A 75 2.34 -3.98 9.33
C ARG A 75 1.22 -4.99 9.56
N LEU A 76 0.43 -5.25 8.52
CA LEU A 76 -0.68 -6.20 8.58
C LEU A 76 -0.19 -7.66 8.69
N LEU A 77 0.91 -8.01 8.05
CA LEU A 77 1.52 -9.35 8.14
C LEU A 77 1.95 -9.71 9.56
N ALA A 78 2.36 -8.73 10.34
CA ALA A 78 2.80 -8.91 11.73
C ALA A 78 1.64 -9.01 12.75
N ARG A 79 0.37 -9.01 12.30
CA ARG A 79 -0.80 -8.94 13.18
C ARG A 79 -1.83 -10.03 12.86
N PRO A 80 -2.64 -10.46 13.86
CA PRO A 80 -3.74 -11.42 13.64
C PRO A 80 -4.70 -10.92 12.55
N ARG A 81 -5.27 -11.85 11.80
CA ARG A 81 -6.25 -11.63 10.73
C ARG A 81 -7.68 -11.89 11.21
N GLY A 82 -8.66 -11.63 10.36
CA GLY A 82 -10.07 -11.92 10.60
C GLY A 82 -10.99 -10.70 10.68
N THR A 83 -10.42 -9.50 10.63
CA THR A 83 -11.18 -8.24 10.55
C THR A 83 -10.50 -7.29 9.58
N THR A 84 -11.23 -6.31 9.06
CA THR A 84 -10.64 -5.22 8.28
C THR A 84 -9.77 -4.35 9.19
N ARG A 85 -8.54 -4.11 8.77
CA ARG A 85 -7.51 -3.46 9.58
C ARG A 85 -6.89 -2.24 8.92
N ALA A 86 -7.13 -2.04 7.62
CA ALA A 86 -6.70 -0.86 6.89
C ALA A 86 -7.80 -0.37 5.94
N LEU A 87 -7.94 0.95 5.85
CA LEU A 87 -8.84 1.63 4.94
C LEU A 87 -8.04 2.61 4.08
N ILE A 88 -8.21 2.50 2.75
CA ILE A 88 -7.61 3.42 1.77
C ILE A 88 -8.76 4.17 1.11
N LEU A 89 -8.80 5.48 1.26
CA LEU A 89 -9.79 6.33 0.62
C LEU A 89 -9.23 6.96 -0.66
N THR A 90 -10.00 6.90 -1.72
CA THR A 90 -9.64 7.47 -3.03
C THR A 90 -10.78 8.31 -3.60
N PRO A 91 -10.48 9.32 -4.40
CA PRO A 91 -11.53 10.20 -4.95
C PRO A 91 -12.35 9.55 -6.06
N THR A 92 -11.84 8.52 -6.76
CA THR A 92 -12.51 7.92 -7.92
C THR A 92 -12.47 6.38 -7.86
N ARG A 93 -13.46 5.76 -8.52
CA ARG A 93 -13.55 4.29 -8.66
C ARG A 93 -12.37 3.72 -9.44
N GLU A 94 -11.97 4.41 -10.50
CA GLU A 94 -10.84 4.02 -11.35
C GLU A 94 -9.55 3.93 -10.54
N LEU A 95 -9.30 4.93 -9.68
CA LEU A 95 -8.15 4.92 -8.80
C LEU A 95 -8.25 3.83 -7.73
N ALA A 96 -9.46 3.58 -7.19
CA ALA A 96 -9.68 2.47 -6.26
C ALA A 96 -9.33 1.13 -6.90
N ALA A 97 -9.76 0.88 -8.14
CA ALA A 97 -9.45 -0.34 -8.88
C ALA A 97 -7.94 -0.47 -9.16
N GLN A 98 -7.25 0.61 -9.54
CA GLN A 98 -5.81 0.61 -9.76
C GLN A 98 -5.03 0.31 -8.47
N ILE A 99 -5.43 0.91 -7.36
CA ILE A 99 -4.79 0.65 -6.07
C ILE A 99 -5.02 -0.79 -5.62
N LEU A 100 -6.24 -1.32 -5.79
CA LEU A 100 -6.54 -2.71 -5.46
C LEU A 100 -5.66 -3.67 -6.28
N GLN A 101 -5.56 -3.46 -7.59
CA GLN A 101 -4.71 -4.26 -8.47
C GLN A 101 -3.24 -4.24 -8.02
N GLU A 102 -2.66 -3.05 -7.78
CA GLU A 102 -1.26 -2.92 -7.34
C GLU A 102 -1.05 -3.57 -5.96
N LEU A 103 -2.05 -3.48 -5.07
CA LEU A 103 -2.02 -4.15 -3.77
C LEU A 103 -1.97 -5.67 -3.93
N GLU A 104 -2.83 -6.25 -4.76
CA GLU A 104 -2.88 -7.69 -5.02
C GLU A 104 -1.57 -8.20 -5.64
N GLU A 105 -1.00 -7.44 -6.56
CA GLU A 105 0.29 -7.74 -7.18
C GLU A 105 1.43 -7.72 -6.15
N LEU A 106 1.49 -6.71 -5.29
CA LEU A 106 2.49 -6.61 -4.22
C LEU A 106 2.31 -7.70 -3.15
N ALA A 107 1.06 -8.05 -2.85
CA ALA A 107 0.70 -9.03 -1.81
C ALA A 107 0.61 -10.47 -2.31
N VAL A 108 0.96 -10.76 -3.56
CA VAL A 108 0.74 -12.07 -4.23
C VAL A 108 1.31 -13.26 -3.47
N HIS A 109 2.38 -13.08 -2.70
CA HIS A 109 3.02 -14.11 -1.87
C HIS A 109 2.61 -14.03 -0.40
N THR A 110 1.57 -13.30 -0.08
CA THR A 110 1.07 -13.12 1.29
C THR A 110 -0.34 -13.70 1.43
N PRO A 111 -0.79 -13.99 2.63
CA PRO A 111 -2.18 -14.39 2.87
C PRO A 111 -3.14 -13.19 2.95
N LEU A 112 -2.68 -11.96 2.75
CA LEU A 112 -3.50 -10.75 2.89
C LEU A 112 -4.55 -10.67 1.78
N THR A 113 -5.73 -10.19 2.14
CA THR A 113 -6.88 -10.03 1.26
C THR A 113 -7.33 -8.58 1.22
N ALA A 114 -7.81 -8.14 0.08
CA ALA A 114 -8.31 -6.79 -0.10
C ALA A 114 -9.61 -6.78 -0.93
N ALA A 115 -10.38 -5.71 -0.81
CA ALA A 115 -11.54 -5.48 -1.65
C ALA A 115 -11.72 -3.98 -1.90
N ALA A 116 -12.31 -3.65 -3.05
CA ALA A 116 -12.72 -2.29 -3.35
C ALA A 116 -14.22 -2.11 -3.07
N ILE A 117 -14.57 -0.96 -2.48
CA ILE A 117 -15.96 -0.56 -2.18
C ILE A 117 -16.21 0.81 -2.80
N PHE A 118 -17.19 0.88 -3.70
CA PHE A 118 -17.60 2.12 -4.34
C PHE A 118 -19.04 2.06 -4.81
N GLY A 119 -19.68 3.23 -4.95
CA GLY A 119 -21.07 3.36 -5.37
C GLY A 119 -21.30 2.96 -6.83
N GLY A 120 -22.59 2.70 -7.19
CA GLY A 120 -23.03 2.41 -8.55
C GLY A 120 -22.80 0.97 -9.04
N VAL A 121 -22.41 0.07 -8.15
CA VAL A 121 -22.38 -1.40 -8.35
C VAL A 121 -23.16 -2.08 -7.24
N GLY A 122 -23.55 -3.34 -7.46
CA GLY A 122 -24.35 -4.09 -6.49
C GLY A 122 -23.71 -4.15 -5.11
N MET A 123 -24.52 -3.93 -4.08
CA MET A 123 -24.05 -3.93 -2.68
C MET A 123 -23.67 -5.33 -2.18
N GLY A 124 -24.31 -6.39 -2.67
CA GLY A 124 -24.14 -7.75 -2.14
C GLY A 124 -22.70 -8.27 -2.10
N PRO A 125 -21.94 -8.23 -3.22
CA PRO A 125 -20.52 -8.63 -3.22
C PRO A 125 -19.66 -7.78 -2.29
N GLN A 126 -19.93 -6.48 -2.20
CA GLN A 126 -19.20 -5.55 -1.36
C GLN A 126 -19.47 -5.80 0.14
N GLU A 127 -20.72 -6.03 0.50
CA GLU A 127 -21.12 -6.39 1.85
C GLU A 127 -20.53 -7.75 2.26
N HIS A 128 -20.51 -8.71 1.35
CA HIS A 128 -19.85 -9.98 1.59
C HIS A 128 -18.36 -9.83 1.85
N ALA A 129 -17.65 -9.05 1.03
CA ALA A 129 -16.23 -8.77 1.21
C ALA A 129 -15.96 -8.12 2.59
N PHE A 130 -16.78 -7.16 2.99
CA PHE A 130 -16.67 -6.52 4.28
C PHE A 130 -16.92 -7.52 5.45
N ARG A 131 -17.99 -8.32 5.36
CA ARG A 131 -18.35 -9.31 6.38
C ARG A 131 -17.35 -10.46 6.47
N SER A 132 -16.69 -10.81 5.36
CA SER A 132 -15.64 -11.84 5.35
C SER A 132 -14.36 -11.42 6.06
N GLY A 133 -14.24 -10.14 6.44
CA GLY A 133 -13.10 -9.61 7.18
C GLY A 133 -11.84 -9.51 6.33
N VAL A 134 -11.95 -8.97 5.09
CA VAL A 134 -10.77 -8.65 4.28
C VAL A 134 -9.83 -7.71 5.05
N ASP A 135 -8.54 -7.89 4.86
CA ASP A 135 -7.52 -7.16 5.61
C ASP A 135 -7.49 -5.66 5.25
N VAL A 136 -7.72 -5.35 3.97
CA VAL A 136 -7.67 -3.97 3.44
C VAL A 136 -8.94 -3.66 2.64
N LEU A 137 -9.54 -2.51 2.91
CA LEU A 137 -10.58 -1.93 2.06
C LEU A 137 -10.04 -0.73 1.30
N VAL A 138 -10.31 -0.68 -0.01
CA VAL A 138 -10.07 0.47 -0.85
C VAL A 138 -11.43 1.06 -1.22
N ALA A 139 -11.73 2.29 -0.82
CA ALA A 139 -13.06 2.84 -0.93
C ALA A 139 -13.07 4.25 -1.55
N THR A 140 -14.19 4.59 -2.18
CA THR A 140 -14.53 5.97 -2.52
C THR A 140 -15.58 6.50 -1.55
N PRO A 141 -15.63 7.81 -1.30
CA PRO A 141 -16.71 8.44 -0.55
C PRO A 141 -18.07 8.24 -1.18
#